data_726ce3c4c845291e088d04402563b3fd
#
_entry.id   726ce3c4c845291e088d04402563b3fd
#
_cell.length_a   1.000
_cell.length_b   1.000
_cell.length_c   1.000
_cell.angle_alpha   90.00
_cell.angle_beta   90.00
_cell.angle_gamma   90.00
#
_symmetry.space_group_name_H-M   'P 1'
#
loop_
_entity.id
_entity.type
_entity.pdbx_description
1 polymer ?
#
loop_
_entity_poly.entity_id
_entity_poly.type
_entity_poly.pdbx_seq_one_letter_code
_entity_poly.pdbx_strand_id
1 'polypeptide(L)'
;MATWRFRRIAVTIVVAAILVAAPMAAPDRTPKLIVVLLVDQFRADYVDRFQQQWTGGLKRLVTDGAWFRRAAYPYANTVTCAGHASVATGSVPATHGLILNSWWDRETAANVTCTADSTVTNLGYGKPAVGGDSLARLRTTTLADELRAQLSPPSHSIAFSLKARAAAPLAGKHPDAVVWFDDAGAWTTSTAFTSGLVPQVSEFIAAHPVEADFGKRWERTSAKSAYLFEDAAVGVTAPPGMSATFPHLLNGGGGNAPDREFYNQWQSSPFSDEYLARMALNVATRLHFESVGSTNLVGISFSALDKVGHDYGPNSHEIQDVLIRLDRTLGELFAGLDRLVGPGRYTVALTADHGVAPIPERAAAEGLPAGRLDKSRVVAAIEDALTKAFGPGPHVAQYVHTDVYLRPGFAEKVANDTRIIASLNEAVRLVPGVDGLLVGEVLENASFAPSDRTAPFARSHVAGRSGDLTVVYRPYWIDDETGTSHGTPYGYDSRAPLFLLGKGIAAGEYLESASPTDIAPTLAFLAGVTLPRVDGRVLTEALSSDTRPTRTSSAR
;
A
#
# COMPACT_ATOMS: atom_id res chain seq x y z
N MET A 1 11.61 76.59 -76.57
CA MET A 1 10.40 75.83 -76.31
C MET A 1 10.86 74.48 -75.76
N ALA A 2 10.81 74.26 -74.46
CA ALA A 2 11.28 73.05 -73.79
C ALA A 2 10.06 72.22 -73.35
N THR A 3 9.94 70.98 -73.80
CA THR A 3 8.90 70.02 -73.45
C THR A 3 9.40 69.11 -72.35
N TRP A 4 8.82 69.25 -71.19
CA TRP A 4 9.08 68.37 -70.01
C TRP A 4 8.24 67.09 -70.09
N ARG A 5 8.89 65.92 -70.12
CA ARG A 5 8.25 64.60 -70.04
C ARG A 5 8.23 64.15 -68.60
N PHE A 6 7.04 63.98 -67.98
CA PHE A 6 6.84 63.35 -66.71
C PHE A 6 6.97 61.79 -66.83
N ARG A 7 7.94 61.20 -66.13
CA ARG A 7 8.00 59.75 -65.91
C ARG A 7 7.15 59.43 -64.70
N ARG A 8 6.12 58.62 -64.89
CA ARG A 8 5.36 58.00 -63.78
C ARG A 8 6.15 56.79 -63.23
N ILE A 9 6.56 56.84 -61.95
CA ILE A 9 7.13 55.71 -61.20
C ILE A 9 5.95 54.99 -60.58
N ALA A 10 5.70 53.72 -60.99
CA ALA A 10 4.75 52.85 -60.37
C ALA A 10 5.45 52.21 -59.17
N VAL A 11 5.00 52.52 -57.94
CA VAL A 11 5.45 51.86 -56.70
C VAL A 11 4.55 50.64 -56.48
N THR A 12 5.10 49.42 -56.65
CA THR A 12 4.44 48.16 -56.35
C THR A 12 4.64 47.90 -54.88
N ILE A 13 3.57 48.02 -54.06
CA ILE A 13 3.58 47.63 -52.65
C ILE A 13 3.35 46.12 -52.60
N VAL A 14 4.40 45.35 -52.22
CA VAL A 14 4.30 43.93 -51.90
C VAL A 14 3.86 43.82 -50.45
N VAL A 15 2.59 43.46 -50.18
CA VAL A 15 2.07 43.12 -48.87
C VAL A 15 2.48 41.70 -48.58
N ALA A 16 3.55 41.51 -47.80
CA ALA A 16 3.91 40.20 -47.24
C ALA A 16 2.93 39.85 -46.13
N ALA A 17 2.00 38.91 -46.36
CA ALA A 17 1.16 38.32 -45.32
C ALA A 17 2.03 37.46 -44.42
N ILE A 18 2.40 37.96 -43.25
CA ILE A 18 3.01 37.15 -42.17
C ILE A 18 1.90 36.26 -41.59
N LEU A 19 1.84 35.01 -42.01
CA LEU A 19 1.09 33.96 -41.31
C LEU A 19 1.75 33.75 -39.94
N VAL A 20 1.22 34.40 -38.92
CA VAL A 20 1.52 34.07 -37.53
C VAL A 20 0.86 32.71 -37.28
N ALA A 21 1.62 31.62 -37.39
CA ALA A 21 1.20 30.34 -36.91
C ALA A 21 0.97 30.50 -35.40
N ALA A 22 -0.30 30.44 -34.96
CA ALA A 22 -0.61 30.34 -33.54
C ALA A 22 0.18 29.15 -32.97
N PRO A 23 0.90 29.30 -31.85
CA PRO A 23 1.57 28.18 -31.25
C PRO A 23 0.48 27.15 -30.97
N MET A 24 0.56 25.98 -31.63
CA MET A 24 -0.24 24.82 -31.21
C MET A 24 0.10 24.60 -29.75
N ALA A 25 -0.88 24.76 -28.86
CA ALA A 25 -0.72 24.41 -27.47
C ALA A 25 -0.15 23.00 -27.43
N ALA A 26 0.99 22.82 -26.76
CA ALA A 26 1.54 21.50 -26.57
C ALA A 26 0.43 20.61 -25.97
N PRO A 27 0.26 19.38 -26.45
CA PRO A 27 -0.79 18.52 -25.94
C PRO A 27 -0.67 18.46 -24.41
N ASP A 28 -1.79 18.67 -23.73
CA ASP A 28 -1.86 18.57 -22.26
C ASP A 28 -1.39 17.18 -21.86
N ARG A 29 -0.16 17.07 -21.36
CA ARG A 29 0.53 15.81 -21.04
C ARG A 29 0.21 15.33 -19.64
N THR A 30 -0.29 16.21 -18.77
CA THR A 30 -0.57 15.91 -17.38
C THR A 30 -1.92 15.23 -17.20
N PRO A 31 -2.04 14.23 -16.31
CA PRO A 31 -3.34 13.70 -15.94
C PRO A 31 -4.12 14.74 -15.15
N LYS A 32 -5.44 14.84 -15.36
CA LYS A 32 -6.32 15.63 -14.50
C LYS A 32 -6.53 15.00 -13.12
N LEU A 33 -6.43 13.67 -13.08
CA LEU A 33 -6.62 12.90 -11.87
C LEU A 33 -5.61 11.76 -11.81
N ILE A 34 -4.96 11.63 -10.68
CA ILE A 34 -4.18 10.45 -10.30
C ILE A 34 -5.03 9.61 -9.37
N VAL A 35 -5.10 8.32 -9.64
CA VAL A 35 -5.80 7.33 -8.80
C VAL A 35 -4.81 6.28 -8.36
N VAL A 36 -4.57 6.20 -7.04
CA VAL A 36 -3.68 5.20 -6.43
C VAL A 36 -4.54 4.16 -5.74
N LEU A 37 -4.49 2.94 -6.26
CA LEU A 37 -5.22 1.80 -5.75
C LEU A 37 -4.24 0.83 -5.11
N LEU A 38 -4.39 0.58 -3.82
CA LEU A 38 -3.73 -0.53 -3.16
C LEU A 38 -4.77 -1.62 -2.87
N VAL A 39 -4.43 -2.84 -3.21
CA VAL A 39 -5.19 -4.02 -2.81
C VAL A 39 -4.33 -4.75 -1.78
N ASP A 40 -4.68 -4.57 -0.52
CA ASP A 40 -3.94 -5.09 0.63
C ASP A 40 -3.76 -6.62 0.49
N GLN A 41 -2.53 -7.10 0.62
CA GLN A 41 -2.17 -8.52 0.50
C GLN A 41 -2.32 -9.14 -0.91
N PHE A 42 -2.37 -8.33 -1.99
CA PHE A 42 -2.50 -8.86 -3.35
C PHE A 42 -1.16 -9.47 -3.83
N ARG A 43 -1.04 -10.80 -3.76
CA ARG A 43 0.13 -11.53 -4.26
C ARG A 43 0.28 -11.38 -5.78
N ALA A 44 1.51 -11.20 -6.25
CA ALA A 44 1.78 -11.07 -7.69
C ALA A 44 1.28 -12.28 -8.52
N ASP A 45 1.36 -13.50 -7.96
CA ASP A 45 0.96 -14.72 -8.65
C ASP A 45 -0.57 -14.90 -8.80
N TYR A 46 -1.39 -14.14 -8.07
CA TYR A 46 -2.84 -14.14 -8.25
C TYR A 46 -3.25 -13.67 -9.65
N VAL A 47 -2.49 -12.77 -10.26
CA VAL A 47 -2.76 -12.30 -11.63
C VAL A 47 -2.68 -13.48 -12.60
N ASP A 48 -1.61 -14.26 -12.57
CA ASP A 48 -1.44 -15.42 -13.45
C ASP A 48 -2.47 -16.52 -13.18
N ARG A 49 -2.86 -16.70 -11.91
CA ARG A 49 -3.82 -17.74 -11.51
C ARG A 49 -5.26 -17.42 -11.90
N PHE A 50 -5.71 -16.16 -11.77
CA PHE A 50 -7.13 -15.82 -11.78
C PHE A 50 -7.54 -14.90 -12.94
N GLN A 51 -6.62 -14.28 -13.69
CA GLN A 51 -6.94 -13.31 -14.75
C GLN A 51 -7.90 -13.81 -15.83
N GLN A 52 -8.00 -15.14 -16.04
CA GLN A 52 -8.90 -15.73 -17.02
C GLN A 52 -10.39 -15.57 -16.63
N GLN A 53 -10.67 -15.29 -15.37
CA GLN A 53 -12.03 -15.08 -14.85
C GLN A 53 -12.40 -13.61 -14.74
N TRP A 54 -11.45 -12.70 -15.00
CA TRP A 54 -11.67 -11.27 -14.92
C TRP A 54 -12.24 -10.70 -16.21
N THR A 55 -13.19 -9.79 -16.09
CA THR A 55 -13.90 -9.15 -17.20
C THR A 55 -14.06 -7.64 -17.02
N GLY A 56 -13.65 -7.10 -15.87
CA GLY A 56 -13.83 -5.71 -15.44
C GLY A 56 -12.52 -4.92 -15.37
N GLY A 57 -12.29 -4.28 -14.22
CA GLY A 57 -11.18 -3.35 -14.05
C GLY A 57 -9.81 -4.01 -13.96
N LEU A 58 -9.67 -5.14 -13.27
CA LEU A 58 -8.43 -5.91 -13.27
C LEU A 58 -8.11 -6.42 -14.68
N LYS A 59 -9.12 -6.90 -15.41
CA LYS A 59 -8.94 -7.26 -16.82
C LYS A 59 -8.43 -6.09 -17.65
N ARG A 60 -9.02 -4.90 -17.49
CA ARG A 60 -8.58 -3.68 -18.18
C ARG A 60 -7.12 -3.31 -17.85
N LEU A 61 -6.71 -3.45 -16.59
CA LEU A 61 -5.32 -3.23 -16.19
C LEU A 61 -4.34 -4.20 -16.87
N VAL A 62 -4.71 -5.47 -16.99
CA VAL A 62 -3.89 -6.48 -17.66
C VAL A 62 -3.81 -6.25 -19.17
N THR A 63 -4.92 -5.85 -19.84
CA THR A 63 -4.98 -5.72 -21.31
C THR A 63 -4.55 -4.37 -21.83
N ASP A 64 -4.91 -3.29 -21.14
CA ASP A 64 -4.76 -1.91 -21.61
C ASP A 64 -3.73 -1.12 -20.78
N GLY A 65 -3.20 -1.70 -19.71
CA GLY A 65 -2.21 -1.09 -18.83
C GLY A 65 -0.77 -1.52 -19.11
N ALA A 66 0.15 -0.87 -18.42
CA ALA A 66 1.53 -1.31 -18.29
C ALA A 66 1.62 -2.26 -17.09
N TRP A 67 1.94 -3.52 -17.33
CA TRP A 67 2.06 -4.55 -16.29
C TRP A 67 3.53 -4.91 -16.06
N PHE A 68 4.05 -4.61 -14.86
CA PHE A 68 5.40 -4.97 -14.45
C PHE A 68 5.39 -6.35 -13.79
N ARG A 69 5.86 -7.37 -14.52
CA ARG A 69 5.85 -8.78 -14.11
C ARG A 69 6.79 -9.09 -12.94
N ARG A 70 7.78 -8.25 -12.69
CA ARG A 70 8.86 -8.48 -11.72
C ARG A 70 8.93 -7.39 -10.66
N ALA A 71 7.77 -6.91 -10.23
CA ALA A 71 7.71 -5.94 -9.16
C ALA A 71 7.84 -6.63 -7.79
N ALA A 72 8.68 -6.05 -6.92
CA ALA A 72 8.89 -6.53 -5.57
C ALA A 72 9.34 -5.39 -4.63
N TYR A 73 8.97 -5.48 -3.38
CA TYR A 73 9.50 -4.63 -2.32
C TYR A 73 10.97 -4.99 -2.05
N PRO A 74 11.88 -3.99 -1.94
CA PRO A 74 13.30 -4.24 -1.75
C PRO A 74 13.70 -4.37 -0.27
N TYR A 75 12.76 -4.48 0.66
CA TYR A 75 12.97 -4.51 2.10
C TYR A 75 12.30 -5.72 2.78
N ALA A 76 12.62 -5.97 4.05
CA ALA A 76 12.19 -7.18 4.76
C ALA A 76 10.79 -7.06 5.38
N ASN A 77 10.47 -5.93 6.00
CA ASN A 77 9.22 -5.75 6.76
C ASN A 77 8.04 -5.41 5.83
N THR A 78 7.56 -6.41 5.12
CA THR A 78 6.45 -6.30 4.15
C THR A 78 5.11 -6.35 4.87
N VAL A 79 4.76 -5.22 5.51
CA VAL A 79 3.55 -5.03 6.32
C VAL A 79 2.79 -3.78 5.87
N THR A 80 1.50 -3.70 6.22
CA THR A 80 0.57 -2.66 5.73
C THR A 80 1.13 -1.25 5.85
N CYS A 81 1.59 -0.82 7.03
CA CYS A 81 2.06 0.55 7.24
C CYS A 81 3.27 0.88 6.39
N ALA A 82 4.27 -0.01 6.36
CA ALA A 82 5.48 0.15 5.57
C ALA A 82 5.17 0.19 4.07
N GLY A 83 4.32 -0.72 3.58
CA GLY A 83 3.93 -0.80 2.17
C GLY A 83 3.18 0.42 1.68
N HIS A 84 2.14 0.86 2.41
CA HIS A 84 1.37 2.06 2.05
C HIS A 84 2.24 3.33 2.06
N ALA A 85 3.09 3.49 3.09
CA ALA A 85 4.03 4.60 3.13
C ALA A 85 5.03 4.56 1.96
N SER A 86 5.52 3.37 1.60
CA SER A 86 6.44 3.21 0.47
C SER A 86 5.82 3.61 -0.86
N VAL A 87 4.56 3.22 -1.11
CA VAL A 87 3.83 3.62 -2.33
C VAL A 87 3.56 5.12 -2.35
N ALA A 88 3.17 5.69 -1.21
CA ALA A 88 2.80 7.10 -1.12
C ALA A 88 4.01 8.06 -1.22
N THR A 89 5.21 7.63 -0.78
CA THR A 89 6.40 8.48 -0.71
C THR A 89 7.45 8.18 -1.79
N GLY A 90 7.41 6.97 -2.38
CA GLY A 90 8.47 6.49 -3.26
C GLY A 90 9.74 6.06 -2.52
N SER A 91 9.66 5.80 -1.21
CA SER A 91 10.81 5.53 -0.35
C SER A 91 10.65 4.21 0.41
N VAL A 92 11.76 3.67 0.96
CA VAL A 92 11.76 2.48 1.81
C VAL A 92 11.60 2.86 3.30
N PRO A 93 11.28 1.91 4.20
CA PRO A 93 11.11 2.18 5.63
C PRO A 93 12.29 2.93 6.28
N ALA A 94 13.53 2.60 5.93
CA ALA A 94 14.73 3.31 6.43
C ALA A 94 14.68 4.81 6.11
N THR A 95 14.08 5.22 5.01
CA THR A 95 13.94 6.62 4.57
C THR A 95 12.68 7.26 5.11
N HIS A 96 11.49 6.65 4.92
CA HIS A 96 10.23 7.26 5.34
C HIS A 96 9.87 7.04 6.81
N GLY A 97 10.54 6.13 7.50
CA GLY A 97 10.47 5.97 8.95
C GLY A 97 9.35 5.07 9.49
N LEU A 98 8.38 4.61 8.70
CA LEU A 98 7.31 3.72 9.16
C LEU A 98 7.76 2.26 8.94
N ILE A 99 8.25 1.62 9.99
CA ILE A 99 8.97 0.33 9.92
C ILE A 99 8.06 -0.89 10.01
N LEU A 100 6.98 -0.80 10.80
CA LEU A 100 6.03 -1.88 11.11
C LEU A 100 4.63 -1.29 11.32
N ASN A 101 3.60 -2.11 11.47
CA ASN A 101 2.27 -1.68 11.88
C ASN A 101 2.25 -1.13 13.30
N SER A 102 3.10 -1.68 14.18
CA SER A 102 3.39 -1.19 15.53
C SER A 102 4.81 -1.55 15.93
N TRP A 103 5.36 -0.81 16.87
CA TRP A 103 6.70 -1.08 17.43
C TRP A 103 6.76 -0.66 18.89
N TRP A 104 7.79 -1.12 19.58
CA TRP A 104 8.08 -0.69 20.94
C TRP A 104 8.70 0.70 20.96
N ASP A 105 8.01 1.64 21.58
CA ASP A 105 8.52 2.99 21.81
C ASP A 105 9.32 3.02 23.11
N ARG A 106 10.61 3.31 22.99
CA ARG A 106 11.54 3.27 24.13
C ARG A 106 11.31 4.40 25.14
N GLU A 107 10.75 5.54 24.72
CA GLU A 107 10.48 6.68 25.58
C GLU A 107 9.25 6.43 26.47
N THR A 108 8.20 5.90 25.89
CA THR A 108 6.94 5.61 26.61
C THR A 108 6.89 4.22 27.20
N ALA A 109 7.87 3.35 26.89
CA ALA A 109 7.89 1.92 27.27
C ALA A 109 6.56 1.22 26.94
N ALA A 110 6.02 1.46 25.75
CA ALA A 110 4.77 0.90 25.27
C ALA A 110 4.82 0.56 23.77
N ASN A 111 3.97 -0.38 23.34
CA ASN A 111 3.73 -0.59 21.92
C ASN A 111 2.88 0.56 21.37
N VAL A 112 3.36 1.17 20.28
CA VAL A 112 2.65 2.24 19.57
C VAL A 112 2.39 1.83 18.13
N THR A 113 1.20 2.14 17.62
CA THR A 113 0.92 1.94 16.19
C THR A 113 1.63 3.01 15.34
N CYS A 114 1.84 2.72 14.07
CA CYS A 114 2.58 3.60 13.17
C CYS A 114 1.90 4.96 12.93
N THR A 115 0.61 5.07 13.19
CA THR A 115 -0.19 6.31 13.07
C THR A 115 -0.56 6.92 14.41
N ALA A 116 -0.32 6.22 15.54
CA ALA A 116 -0.71 6.73 16.86
C ALA A 116 -0.10 8.09 17.17
N ASP A 117 -0.95 9.02 17.58
CA ASP A 117 -0.58 10.39 17.95
C ASP A 117 -1.51 10.89 19.07
N SER A 118 -0.96 11.01 20.27
CA SER A 118 -1.70 11.45 21.45
C SER A 118 -2.04 12.96 21.44
N THR A 119 -1.51 13.73 20.49
CA THR A 119 -1.75 15.17 20.38
C THR A 119 -2.98 15.52 19.56
N VAL A 120 -3.58 14.52 18.90
CA VAL A 120 -4.77 14.66 18.06
C VAL A 120 -5.89 13.73 18.52
N THR A 121 -7.10 13.95 18.01
CA THR A 121 -8.29 13.16 18.36
C THR A 121 -8.95 12.62 17.10
N ASN A 122 -9.35 11.36 17.13
CA ASN A 122 -10.15 10.76 16.08
C ASN A 122 -11.60 11.27 16.15
N LEU A 123 -12.18 11.54 15.00
CA LEU A 123 -13.55 12.04 14.82
C LEU A 123 -14.37 11.00 14.07
N GLY A 124 -15.44 10.53 14.68
CA GLY A 124 -16.32 9.51 14.09
C GLY A 124 -17.51 10.10 13.35
N TYR A 125 -17.81 9.56 12.18
CA TYR A 125 -19.01 9.89 11.38
C TYR A 125 -20.22 9.13 11.92
N GLY A 126 -21.06 9.80 12.68
CA GLY A 126 -22.30 9.23 13.23
C GLY A 126 -22.12 8.33 14.46
N LYS A 127 -20.91 7.91 14.80
CA LYS A 127 -20.56 7.12 15.99
C LYS A 127 -19.32 7.71 16.65
N PRO A 128 -19.15 7.58 17.99
CA PRO A 128 -17.90 8.00 18.65
C PRO A 128 -16.70 7.21 18.12
N ALA A 129 -15.58 7.90 17.94
CA ALA A 129 -14.28 7.30 17.67
C ALA A 129 -13.35 7.49 18.87
N VAL A 130 -12.33 6.65 19.00
CA VAL A 130 -11.34 6.72 20.09
C VAL A 130 -9.93 6.86 19.56
N GLY A 131 -9.02 7.37 20.41
CA GLY A 131 -7.60 7.53 20.04
C GLY A 131 -7.34 8.76 19.19
N GLY A 132 -6.15 8.78 18.59
CA GLY A 132 -5.68 9.80 17.67
C GLY A 132 -4.70 9.20 16.68
N ASP A 133 -4.93 9.48 15.41
CA ASP A 133 -4.10 9.00 14.30
C ASP A 133 -3.61 10.18 13.45
N SER A 134 -2.33 10.15 13.07
CA SER A 134 -1.72 11.16 12.21
C SER A 134 -0.55 10.59 11.39
N LEU A 135 0.07 11.43 10.57
CA LEU A 135 1.34 11.14 9.88
C LEU A 135 2.56 11.76 10.60
N ALA A 136 2.47 12.09 11.89
CA ALA A 136 3.59 12.69 12.64
C ALA A 136 4.85 11.81 12.65
N ARG A 137 4.69 10.48 12.56
CA ARG A 137 5.82 9.54 12.54
C ARG A 137 6.44 9.36 11.15
N LEU A 138 5.82 9.86 10.09
CA LEU A 138 6.33 9.84 8.72
C LEU A 138 7.42 10.91 8.54
N ARG A 139 8.63 10.51 8.12
CA ARG A 139 9.81 11.38 8.01
C ARG A 139 9.98 12.08 6.65
N THR A 140 9.17 11.71 5.66
CA THR A 140 9.18 12.28 4.31
C THR A 140 7.81 12.87 3.97
N THR A 141 7.73 13.62 2.87
CA THR A 141 6.47 14.04 2.26
C THR A 141 5.91 12.92 1.38
N THR A 142 4.61 12.94 1.18
CA THR A 142 3.92 12.02 0.25
C THR A 142 3.74 12.68 -1.12
N LEU A 143 3.36 11.87 -2.13
CA LEU A 143 2.95 12.40 -3.43
C LEU A 143 1.81 13.42 -3.31
N ALA A 144 0.83 13.17 -2.44
CA ALA A 144 -0.28 14.09 -2.19
C ALA A 144 0.19 15.44 -1.63
N ASP A 145 1.14 15.42 -0.69
CA ASP A 145 1.73 16.63 -0.13
C ASP A 145 2.43 17.47 -1.21
N GLU A 146 3.22 16.83 -2.08
CA GLU A 146 3.98 17.51 -3.12
C GLU A 146 3.09 18.02 -4.28
N LEU A 147 2.06 17.27 -4.65
CA LEU A 147 1.05 17.78 -5.59
C LEU A 147 0.40 19.06 -5.06
N ARG A 148 0.02 19.06 -3.79
CA ARG A 148 -0.61 20.24 -3.15
C ARG A 148 0.34 21.42 -3.03
N ALA A 149 1.61 21.16 -2.72
CA ALA A 149 2.61 22.21 -2.50
C ALA A 149 3.13 22.84 -3.79
N GLN A 150 3.25 22.08 -4.88
CA GLN A 150 3.94 22.51 -6.09
C GLN A 150 3.01 22.92 -7.23
N LEU A 151 1.73 22.48 -7.23
CA LEU A 151 0.78 22.85 -8.29
C LEU A 151 0.02 24.14 -7.98
N SER A 152 -0.37 24.86 -9.04
CA SER A 152 -1.18 26.08 -8.96
C SER A 152 -2.31 26.03 -10.01
N PRO A 153 -3.59 26.02 -9.57
CA PRO A 153 -4.07 26.02 -8.19
C PRO A 153 -3.62 24.74 -7.44
N PRO A 154 -3.64 24.76 -6.08
CA PRO A 154 -3.27 23.58 -5.29
C PRO A 154 -4.12 22.37 -5.62
N SER A 155 -3.49 21.19 -5.62
CA SER A 155 -4.15 19.90 -5.82
C SER A 155 -5.10 19.59 -4.66
N HIS A 156 -6.19 18.88 -4.96
CA HIS A 156 -7.06 18.23 -3.99
C HIS A 156 -6.68 16.76 -3.83
N SER A 157 -6.78 16.24 -2.59
CA SER A 157 -6.53 14.83 -2.30
C SER A 157 -7.58 14.26 -1.36
N ILE A 158 -8.04 13.03 -1.67
CA ILE A 158 -8.89 12.23 -0.78
C ILE A 158 -8.38 10.80 -0.71
N ALA A 159 -8.55 10.15 0.45
CA ALA A 159 -8.26 8.71 0.55
C ALA A 159 -9.20 7.97 1.49
N PHE A 160 -9.44 6.69 1.18
CA PHE A 160 -10.37 5.81 1.89
C PHE A 160 -9.77 4.42 2.09
N SER A 161 -9.97 3.85 3.27
CA SER A 161 -9.58 2.47 3.60
C SER A 161 -10.40 1.93 4.78
N LEU A 162 -10.18 0.66 5.13
CA LEU A 162 -10.64 0.09 6.41
C LEU A 162 -9.60 0.28 7.55
N LYS A 163 -8.46 0.91 7.28
CA LYS A 163 -7.35 1.03 8.24
C LYS A 163 -6.78 2.46 8.18
N ALA A 164 -6.60 3.13 9.33
CA ALA A 164 -5.95 4.47 9.40
C ALA A 164 -4.58 4.47 8.73
N ARG A 165 -3.75 3.44 9.03
CA ARG A 165 -2.40 3.27 8.50
C ARG A 165 -2.32 3.05 6.98
N ALA A 166 -3.44 2.72 6.35
CA ALA A 166 -3.56 2.56 4.91
C ALA A 166 -4.08 3.84 4.23
N ALA A 167 -5.12 4.48 4.80
CA ALA A 167 -5.71 5.69 4.25
C ALA A 167 -4.79 6.92 4.37
N ALA A 168 -4.22 7.15 5.54
CA ALA A 168 -3.49 8.37 5.83
C ALA A 168 -2.27 8.62 4.92
N PRO A 169 -1.38 7.65 4.65
CA PRO A 169 -0.24 7.89 3.75
C PRO A 169 -0.66 8.26 2.33
N LEU A 170 -1.76 7.68 1.82
CA LEU A 170 -2.27 7.98 0.47
C LEU A 170 -2.87 9.38 0.38
N ALA A 171 -3.47 9.86 1.47
CA ALA A 171 -4.11 11.17 1.53
C ALA A 171 -3.11 12.33 1.68
N GLY A 172 -1.95 12.08 2.32
CA GLY A 172 -1.01 13.11 2.73
C GLY A 172 -1.42 13.81 4.03
N LYS A 173 -0.66 14.86 4.39
CA LYS A 173 -0.82 15.57 5.67
C LYS A 173 -1.97 16.58 5.67
N HIS A 174 -2.40 17.05 4.49
CA HIS A 174 -3.41 18.09 4.33
C HIS A 174 -4.46 17.71 3.27
N PRO A 175 -5.16 16.59 3.42
CA PRO A 175 -6.17 16.14 2.47
C PRO A 175 -7.47 16.94 2.59
N ASP A 176 -8.30 16.87 1.54
CA ASP A 176 -9.69 17.35 1.59
C ASP A 176 -10.60 16.36 2.32
N ALA A 177 -10.28 15.06 2.25
CA ALA A 177 -10.88 14.02 3.09
C ALA A 177 -9.95 12.83 3.24
N VAL A 178 -9.84 12.28 4.45
CA VAL A 178 -9.27 10.97 4.72
C VAL A 178 -10.17 10.24 5.69
N VAL A 179 -10.55 9.01 5.34
CA VAL A 179 -11.55 8.25 6.10
C VAL A 179 -11.16 6.79 6.19
N TRP A 180 -11.30 6.22 7.37
CA TRP A 180 -11.12 4.80 7.60
C TRP A 180 -12.24 4.25 8.47
N PHE A 181 -12.36 2.92 8.49
CA PHE A 181 -13.34 2.21 9.30
C PHE A 181 -12.67 1.61 10.53
N ASP A 182 -13.19 1.84 11.71
CA ASP A 182 -12.62 1.28 12.94
C ASP A 182 -13.27 -0.06 13.34
N ASP A 183 -12.63 -0.76 14.28
CA ASP A 183 -13.11 -2.06 14.75
C ASP A 183 -14.42 -1.98 15.57
N ALA A 184 -14.84 -0.77 15.96
CA ALA A 184 -16.12 -0.53 16.61
C ALA A 184 -17.26 -0.27 15.63
N GLY A 185 -16.96 -0.28 14.32
CA GLY A 185 -17.95 -0.06 13.27
C GLY A 185 -18.23 1.42 13.01
N ALA A 186 -17.27 2.29 13.26
CA ALA A 186 -17.37 3.71 12.96
C ALA A 186 -16.49 4.08 11.76
N TRP A 187 -17.06 4.85 10.83
CA TRP A 187 -16.26 5.60 9.87
C TRP A 187 -15.58 6.76 10.61
N THR A 188 -14.30 6.94 10.41
CA THR A 188 -13.44 7.76 11.27
C THR A 188 -12.48 8.62 10.43
N THR A 189 -12.16 9.81 10.94
CA THR A 189 -11.07 10.67 10.51
C THR A 189 -10.33 11.20 11.75
N SER A 190 -9.42 12.17 11.61
CA SER A 190 -8.70 12.74 12.74
C SER A 190 -8.56 14.24 12.63
N THR A 191 -8.45 14.91 13.79
CA THR A 191 -8.14 16.35 13.87
C THR A 191 -6.75 16.69 13.30
N ALA A 192 -5.90 15.70 13.04
CA ALA A 192 -4.66 15.89 12.31
C ALA A 192 -4.87 16.33 10.85
N PHE A 193 -5.99 15.95 10.25
CA PHE A 193 -6.28 16.12 8.82
C PHE A 193 -7.40 17.13 8.55
N THR A 194 -8.28 17.35 9.51
CA THR A 194 -9.45 18.20 9.32
C THR A 194 -9.87 18.89 10.61
N SER A 195 -10.45 20.08 10.50
CA SER A 195 -11.06 20.79 11.63
C SER A 195 -12.48 20.32 11.97
N GLY A 196 -13.08 19.46 11.13
CA GLY A 196 -14.43 18.93 11.31
C GLY A 196 -14.76 17.85 10.30
N LEU A 197 -15.92 17.22 10.46
CA LEU A 197 -16.37 16.16 9.55
C LEU A 197 -16.69 16.74 8.17
N VAL A 198 -16.28 16.04 7.12
CA VAL A 198 -16.52 16.41 5.72
C VAL A 198 -17.99 16.12 5.37
N PRO A 199 -18.81 17.14 5.00
CA PRO A 199 -20.25 16.95 4.79
C PRO A 199 -20.58 15.88 3.74
N GLN A 200 -19.85 15.83 2.63
CA GLN A 200 -20.05 14.87 1.54
C GLN A 200 -19.85 13.42 2.00
N VAL A 201 -18.90 13.20 2.92
CA VAL A 201 -18.66 11.89 3.54
C VAL A 201 -19.81 11.56 4.51
N SER A 202 -20.21 12.51 5.38
CA SER A 202 -21.32 12.32 6.32
C SER A 202 -22.62 11.95 5.62
N GLU A 203 -22.93 12.63 4.52
CA GLU A 203 -24.15 12.38 3.74
C GLU A 203 -24.10 11.02 3.03
N PHE A 204 -22.93 10.61 2.51
CA PHE A 204 -22.77 9.29 1.90
C PHE A 204 -23.00 8.18 2.93
N ILE A 205 -22.37 8.27 4.10
CA ILE A 205 -22.51 7.29 5.19
C ILE A 205 -23.96 7.19 5.67
N ALA A 206 -24.62 8.34 5.87
CA ALA A 206 -26.02 8.38 6.29
C ALA A 206 -26.98 7.76 5.26
N ALA A 207 -26.69 7.93 3.96
CA ALA A 207 -27.48 7.34 2.88
C ALA A 207 -27.18 5.83 2.65
N HIS A 208 -26.03 5.33 3.10
CA HIS A 208 -25.58 3.97 2.88
C HIS A 208 -25.00 3.37 4.18
N PRO A 209 -25.81 3.17 5.23
CA PRO A 209 -25.31 2.60 6.48
C PRO A 209 -24.82 1.18 6.26
N VAL A 210 -23.64 0.84 6.82
CA VAL A 210 -23.04 -0.50 6.74
C VAL A 210 -23.97 -1.56 7.33
N GLU A 211 -24.76 -1.18 8.32
CA GLU A 211 -25.75 -2.03 9.00
C GLU A 211 -26.83 -2.56 8.05
N ALA A 212 -27.03 -1.94 6.88
CA ALA A 212 -27.95 -2.44 5.87
C ALA A 212 -27.50 -3.79 5.25
N ASP A 213 -26.24 -4.13 5.42
CA ASP A 213 -25.68 -5.42 5.00
C ASP A 213 -25.84 -6.54 6.07
N PHE A 214 -26.44 -6.24 7.23
CA PHE A 214 -26.72 -7.27 8.25
C PHE A 214 -27.65 -8.34 7.71
N GLY A 215 -27.28 -9.60 7.85
CA GLY A 215 -27.99 -10.74 7.26
C GLY A 215 -27.68 -11.03 5.80
N LYS A 216 -26.82 -10.25 5.16
CA LYS A 216 -26.38 -10.46 3.78
C LYS A 216 -25.56 -11.75 3.67
N ARG A 217 -25.72 -12.44 2.55
CA ARG A 217 -24.99 -13.68 2.25
C ARG A 217 -23.90 -13.39 1.23
N TRP A 218 -22.70 -13.83 1.53
CA TRP A 218 -21.62 -13.91 0.56
C TRP A 218 -21.62 -15.32 -0.03
N GLU A 219 -22.07 -15.43 -1.27
CA GLU A 219 -22.10 -16.66 -2.04
C GLU A 219 -21.05 -16.63 -3.15
N ARG A 220 -20.62 -17.80 -3.61
CA ARG A 220 -19.71 -17.89 -4.76
C ARG A 220 -20.31 -17.18 -5.96
N THR A 221 -19.50 -16.41 -6.64
CA THR A 221 -19.88 -15.71 -7.88
C THR A 221 -20.02 -16.67 -9.07
N SER A 222 -19.30 -17.80 -9.02
CA SER A 222 -19.24 -18.81 -10.08
C SER A 222 -19.57 -20.20 -9.54
N ALA A 223 -19.81 -21.17 -10.42
CA ALA A 223 -19.99 -22.56 -10.05
C ALA A 223 -18.75 -23.09 -9.28
N LYS A 224 -18.96 -23.97 -8.29
CA LYS A 224 -17.88 -24.53 -7.45
C LYS A 224 -16.72 -25.10 -8.28
N SER A 225 -17.01 -25.73 -9.41
CA SER A 225 -16.01 -26.30 -10.32
C SER A 225 -15.10 -25.28 -11.02
N ALA A 226 -15.44 -23.98 -10.95
CA ALA A 226 -14.61 -22.90 -11.50
C ALA A 226 -13.55 -22.40 -10.51
N TYR A 227 -13.59 -22.86 -9.27
CA TYR A 227 -12.59 -22.50 -8.25
C TYR A 227 -11.45 -23.50 -8.27
N LEU A 228 -10.20 -22.98 -8.12
CA LEU A 228 -8.97 -23.77 -8.39
C LEU A 228 -8.55 -24.66 -7.22
N PHE A 229 -9.04 -24.40 -6.02
CA PHE A 229 -8.58 -25.06 -4.81
C PHE A 229 -9.70 -25.86 -4.13
N GLU A 230 -9.34 -26.55 -3.06
CA GLU A 230 -10.33 -27.22 -2.19
C GLU A 230 -11.09 -26.18 -1.35
N ASP A 231 -12.37 -26.43 -1.14
CA ASP A 231 -13.29 -25.57 -0.40
C ASP A 231 -12.97 -25.52 1.12
N ALA A 232 -12.51 -26.64 1.67
CA ALA A 232 -12.10 -26.74 3.07
C ALA A 232 -10.63 -27.11 3.15
N ALA A 233 -9.81 -26.22 3.68
CA ALA A 233 -8.38 -26.44 3.83
C ALA A 233 -7.99 -26.55 5.32
N VAL A 234 -6.93 -27.31 5.60
CA VAL A 234 -6.34 -27.40 6.94
C VAL A 234 -5.78 -26.03 7.35
N GLY A 235 -6.04 -25.64 8.60
CA GLY A 235 -5.53 -24.40 9.19
C GLY A 235 -6.34 -23.14 8.87
N VAL A 236 -7.46 -23.25 8.16
CA VAL A 236 -8.42 -22.14 7.97
C VAL A 236 -9.03 -21.77 9.32
N THR A 237 -9.06 -20.48 9.60
CA THR A 237 -9.64 -19.90 10.83
C THR A 237 -10.64 -18.82 10.42
N ALA A 238 -11.87 -19.23 10.10
CA ALA A 238 -12.91 -18.28 9.70
C ALA A 238 -13.19 -17.23 10.80
N PRO A 239 -13.59 -16.00 10.45
CA PRO A 239 -14.03 -15.00 11.41
C PRO A 239 -15.12 -15.55 12.33
N PRO A 240 -15.22 -15.11 13.59
CA PRO A 240 -16.25 -15.57 14.53
C PRO A 240 -17.65 -15.46 13.92
N GLY A 241 -18.43 -16.52 14.00
CA GLY A 241 -19.78 -16.63 13.44
C GLY A 241 -19.85 -16.91 11.93
N MET A 242 -18.72 -16.92 11.21
CA MET A 242 -18.68 -17.33 9.80
C MET A 242 -18.32 -18.83 9.65
N SER A 243 -18.78 -19.43 8.58
CA SER A 243 -18.40 -20.81 8.22
C SER A 243 -16.99 -20.86 7.62
N ALA A 244 -16.33 -22.02 7.73
CA ALA A 244 -15.04 -22.25 7.06
C ALA A 244 -15.17 -22.41 5.53
N THR A 245 -16.39 -22.51 5.01
CA THR A 245 -16.70 -22.68 3.58
C THR A 245 -17.95 -21.91 3.21
N PHE A 246 -18.08 -21.56 1.93
CA PHE A 246 -19.28 -20.92 1.40
C PHE A 246 -20.58 -21.70 1.65
N PRO A 247 -21.73 -21.01 1.82
CA PRO A 247 -21.88 -19.56 1.85
C PRO A 247 -21.55 -18.97 3.22
N HIS A 248 -21.16 -17.68 3.27
CA HIS A 248 -20.92 -16.94 4.49
C HIS A 248 -22.08 -16.00 4.79
N LEU A 249 -22.60 -16.04 6.00
CA LEU A 249 -23.69 -15.17 6.45
C LEU A 249 -23.13 -14.08 7.38
N LEU A 250 -23.41 -12.81 7.07
CA LEU A 250 -22.97 -11.66 7.85
C LEU A 250 -24.02 -11.34 8.93
N ASN A 251 -24.07 -12.11 10.00
CA ASN A 251 -25.07 -11.96 11.08
C ASN A 251 -24.45 -11.74 12.48
N GLY A 252 -23.17 -11.41 12.54
CA GLY A 252 -22.47 -11.17 13.79
C GLY A 252 -22.36 -12.42 14.66
N GLY A 253 -22.40 -12.23 15.97
CA GLY A 253 -22.34 -13.29 16.97
C GLY A 253 -23.66 -14.06 17.16
N GLY A 254 -24.64 -13.93 16.27
CA GLY A 254 -25.92 -14.63 16.31
C GLY A 254 -27.06 -13.85 16.98
N GLY A 255 -26.89 -12.56 17.23
CA GLY A 255 -27.95 -11.64 17.66
C GLY A 255 -28.89 -11.22 16.52
N ASN A 256 -29.84 -10.32 16.84
CA ASN A 256 -30.80 -9.76 15.88
C ASN A 256 -30.42 -8.37 15.39
N ALA A 257 -29.22 -7.89 15.71
CA ALA A 257 -28.73 -6.57 15.35
C ALA A 257 -27.20 -6.62 15.10
N PRO A 258 -26.66 -5.69 14.31
CA PRO A 258 -25.22 -5.56 14.10
C PRO A 258 -24.45 -5.41 15.42
N ASP A 259 -23.40 -6.19 15.58
CA ASP A 259 -22.46 -6.19 16.70
C ASP A 259 -21.02 -6.09 16.17
N ARG A 260 -20.03 -6.20 17.06
CA ARG A 260 -18.62 -6.14 16.67
C ARG A 260 -18.23 -7.27 15.71
N GLU A 261 -18.76 -8.44 15.91
CA GLU A 261 -18.53 -9.60 15.05
C GLU A 261 -19.09 -9.36 13.64
N PHE A 262 -20.26 -8.73 13.52
CA PHE A 262 -20.80 -8.31 12.22
C PHE A 262 -19.86 -7.35 11.49
N TYR A 263 -19.33 -6.32 12.17
CA TYR A 263 -18.40 -5.38 11.52
C TYR A 263 -17.12 -6.07 11.10
N ASN A 264 -16.62 -7.03 11.87
CA ASN A 264 -15.47 -7.85 11.48
C ASN A 264 -15.79 -8.71 10.25
N GLN A 265 -16.93 -9.41 10.23
CA GLN A 265 -17.41 -10.21 9.10
C GLN A 265 -17.59 -9.35 7.83
N TRP A 266 -18.17 -8.15 7.98
CA TRP A 266 -18.35 -7.22 6.88
C TRP A 266 -17.01 -6.75 6.28
N GLN A 267 -16.06 -6.41 7.12
CA GLN A 267 -14.70 -6.07 6.71
C GLN A 267 -13.97 -7.25 6.04
N SER A 268 -14.22 -8.47 6.48
CA SER A 268 -13.69 -9.73 5.90
C SER A 268 -14.58 -10.26 4.77
N SER A 269 -15.20 -9.37 4.00
CA SER A 269 -16.05 -9.70 2.87
C SER A 269 -15.85 -8.72 1.71
N PRO A 270 -16.14 -9.08 0.45
CA PRO A 270 -15.98 -8.19 -0.69
C PRO A 270 -16.90 -6.96 -0.66
N PHE A 271 -17.93 -6.94 0.19
CA PHE A 271 -18.88 -5.83 0.30
C PHE A 271 -18.23 -4.55 0.83
N SER A 272 -17.20 -4.69 1.67
CA SER A 272 -16.43 -3.54 2.19
C SER A 272 -15.63 -2.84 1.08
N ASP A 273 -15.04 -3.58 0.16
CA ASP A 273 -14.30 -3.02 -0.98
C ASP A 273 -15.25 -2.35 -1.99
N GLU A 274 -16.43 -2.97 -2.25
CA GLU A 274 -17.51 -2.36 -3.06
C GLU A 274 -17.95 -1.01 -2.45
N TYR A 275 -18.08 -0.96 -1.13
CA TYR A 275 -18.47 0.24 -0.40
C TYR A 275 -17.41 1.35 -0.52
N LEU A 276 -16.12 1.01 -0.34
CA LEU A 276 -15.01 1.96 -0.44
C LEU A 276 -14.93 2.60 -1.83
N ALA A 277 -15.04 1.81 -2.89
CA ALA A 277 -15.01 2.31 -4.28
C ALA A 277 -16.16 3.29 -4.55
N ARG A 278 -17.37 2.96 -4.09
CA ARG A 278 -18.57 3.81 -4.23
C ARG A 278 -18.43 5.11 -3.44
N MET A 279 -17.93 5.05 -2.20
CA MET A 279 -17.70 6.24 -1.36
C MET A 279 -16.68 7.16 -2.02
N ALA A 280 -15.53 6.63 -2.46
CA ALA A 280 -14.47 7.42 -3.07
C ALA A 280 -14.95 8.15 -4.32
N LEU A 281 -15.67 7.45 -5.22
CA LEU A 281 -16.21 8.06 -6.44
C LEU A 281 -17.28 9.13 -6.12
N ASN A 282 -18.17 8.86 -5.17
CA ASN A 282 -19.20 9.81 -4.75
C ASN A 282 -18.59 11.09 -4.19
N VAL A 283 -17.64 10.96 -3.25
CA VAL A 283 -16.99 12.10 -2.60
C VAL A 283 -16.16 12.89 -3.63
N ALA A 284 -15.38 12.24 -4.50
CA ALA A 284 -14.64 12.92 -5.58
C ALA A 284 -15.57 13.73 -6.50
N THR A 285 -16.73 13.16 -6.87
CA THR A 285 -17.75 13.83 -7.68
C THR A 285 -18.33 15.05 -6.96
N ARG A 286 -18.66 14.93 -5.69
CA ARG A 286 -19.28 16.01 -4.91
C ARG A 286 -18.30 17.10 -4.44
N LEU A 287 -17.01 16.80 -4.43
CA LEU A 287 -15.93 17.77 -4.26
C LEU A 287 -15.47 18.39 -5.60
N HIS A 288 -16.14 18.08 -6.71
CA HIS A 288 -15.90 18.65 -8.03
C HIS A 288 -14.46 18.49 -8.53
N PHE A 289 -13.89 17.29 -8.38
CA PHE A 289 -12.52 17.00 -8.83
C PHE A 289 -12.32 17.19 -10.34
N GLU A 290 -13.39 17.21 -11.14
CA GLU A 290 -13.36 17.50 -12.58
C GLU A 290 -13.09 18.98 -12.89
N SER A 291 -13.44 19.89 -11.99
CA SER A 291 -13.43 21.34 -12.22
C SER A 291 -12.12 22.03 -11.81
N VAL A 292 -11.27 21.35 -11.05
CA VAL A 292 -9.99 21.90 -10.59
C VAL A 292 -8.98 21.98 -11.74
N GLY A 293 -8.25 23.09 -11.81
CA GLY A 293 -7.30 23.36 -12.89
C GLY A 293 -5.97 22.59 -12.79
N SER A 294 -5.75 21.81 -11.73
CA SER A 294 -4.54 21.02 -11.47
C SER A 294 -4.82 19.52 -11.38
N THR A 295 -3.78 18.72 -11.33
CA THR A 295 -3.86 17.27 -11.10
C THR A 295 -4.30 16.97 -9.67
N ASN A 296 -5.44 16.29 -9.48
CA ASN A 296 -5.95 15.85 -8.20
C ASN A 296 -5.55 14.40 -7.89
N LEU A 297 -5.75 13.95 -6.63
CA LEU A 297 -5.40 12.61 -6.21
C LEU A 297 -6.55 11.93 -5.46
N VAL A 298 -6.86 10.69 -5.87
CA VAL A 298 -7.75 9.77 -5.15
C VAL A 298 -6.95 8.54 -4.74
N GLY A 299 -6.86 8.27 -3.45
CA GLY A 299 -6.29 7.05 -2.89
C GLY A 299 -7.39 6.11 -2.39
N ILE A 300 -7.33 4.84 -2.77
CA ILE A 300 -8.22 3.81 -2.22
C ILE A 300 -7.37 2.60 -1.83
N SER A 301 -7.46 2.19 -0.57
CA SER A 301 -6.87 0.94 -0.12
C SER A 301 -7.98 -0.07 0.20
N PHE A 302 -8.10 -1.09 -0.64
CA PHE A 302 -9.02 -2.20 -0.50
C PHE A 302 -8.45 -3.23 0.48
N SER A 303 -9.14 -3.54 1.55
CA SER A 303 -8.59 -4.36 2.64
C SER A 303 -9.28 -5.72 2.80
N ALA A 304 -10.34 -6.02 2.04
CA ALA A 304 -11.06 -7.29 2.16
C ALA A 304 -10.15 -8.49 1.85
N LEU A 305 -9.30 -8.36 0.82
CA LEU A 305 -8.41 -9.46 0.41
C LEU A 305 -7.42 -9.84 1.52
N ASP A 306 -6.87 -8.86 2.26
CA ASP A 306 -5.98 -9.08 3.40
C ASP A 306 -6.69 -9.81 4.55
N LYS A 307 -7.84 -9.29 4.97
CA LYS A 307 -8.61 -9.91 6.06
C LYS A 307 -9.01 -11.34 5.74
N VAL A 308 -9.52 -11.57 4.54
CA VAL A 308 -9.87 -12.90 4.03
C VAL A 308 -8.62 -13.79 3.89
N GLY A 309 -7.51 -13.21 3.44
CA GLY A 309 -6.26 -13.93 3.25
C GLY A 309 -5.66 -14.44 4.57
N HIS A 310 -5.71 -13.63 5.63
CA HIS A 310 -5.28 -14.06 6.97
C HIS A 310 -6.08 -15.27 7.48
N ASP A 311 -7.40 -15.26 7.27
CA ASP A 311 -8.33 -16.25 7.82
C ASP A 311 -8.39 -17.54 6.97
N TYR A 312 -8.55 -17.41 5.67
CA TYR A 312 -8.80 -18.51 4.72
C TYR A 312 -7.54 -18.94 3.95
N GLY A 313 -6.49 -18.12 3.97
CA GLY A 313 -5.23 -18.36 3.27
C GLY A 313 -5.29 -18.09 1.76
N PRO A 314 -4.10 -17.98 1.12
CA PRO A 314 -3.95 -17.56 -0.29
C PRO A 314 -4.52 -18.54 -1.31
N ASN A 315 -4.79 -19.76 -0.91
CA ASN A 315 -5.27 -20.84 -1.77
C ASN A 315 -6.71 -21.25 -1.40
N SER A 316 -7.61 -20.29 -1.24
CA SER A 316 -9.00 -20.50 -0.87
C SER A 316 -9.97 -20.06 -1.97
N HIS A 317 -11.20 -20.55 -1.90
CA HIS A 317 -12.29 -20.07 -2.76
C HIS A 317 -12.63 -18.61 -2.44
N GLU A 318 -12.50 -18.22 -1.20
CA GLU A 318 -12.79 -16.88 -0.68
C GLU A 318 -11.87 -15.84 -1.36
N ILE A 319 -10.57 -16.09 -1.42
CA ILE A 319 -9.60 -15.23 -2.11
C ILE A 319 -9.94 -15.10 -3.61
N GLN A 320 -10.26 -16.21 -4.25
CA GLN A 320 -10.64 -16.20 -5.67
C GLN A 320 -11.92 -15.40 -5.91
N ASP A 321 -12.93 -15.54 -5.03
CA ASP A 321 -14.21 -14.82 -5.16
C ASP A 321 -14.06 -13.32 -4.87
N VAL A 322 -13.26 -12.94 -3.86
CA VAL A 322 -12.93 -11.54 -3.58
C VAL A 322 -12.31 -10.89 -4.82
N LEU A 323 -11.37 -11.56 -5.48
CA LEU A 323 -10.72 -11.01 -6.69
C LEU A 323 -11.67 -10.90 -7.89
N ILE A 324 -12.60 -11.85 -8.08
CA ILE A 324 -13.63 -11.78 -9.13
C ILE A 324 -14.56 -10.58 -8.88
N ARG A 325 -14.94 -10.34 -7.61
CA ARG A 325 -15.80 -9.20 -7.24
C ARG A 325 -15.04 -7.88 -7.30
N LEU A 326 -13.78 -7.85 -6.84
CA LEU A 326 -12.93 -6.67 -6.95
C LEU A 326 -12.73 -6.26 -8.43
N ASP A 327 -12.57 -7.23 -9.35
CA ASP A 327 -12.49 -6.94 -10.78
C ASP A 327 -13.74 -6.19 -11.28
N ARG A 328 -14.94 -6.59 -10.87
CA ARG A 328 -16.20 -5.90 -11.20
C ARG A 328 -16.26 -4.50 -10.56
N THR A 329 -15.94 -4.41 -9.27
CA THR A 329 -15.90 -3.15 -8.52
C THR A 329 -14.97 -2.13 -9.18
N LEU A 330 -13.78 -2.55 -9.61
CA LEU A 330 -12.85 -1.69 -10.34
C LEU A 330 -13.37 -1.33 -11.74
N GLY A 331 -14.10 -2.22 -12.40
CA GLY A 331 -14.77 -1.89 -13.67
C GLY A 331 -15.80 -0.77 -13.52
N GLU A 332 -16.62 -0.83 -12.48
CA GLU A 332 -17.58 0.24 -12.14
C GLU A 332 -16.88 1.55 -11.72
N LEU A 333 -15.81 1.45 -10.93
CA LEU A 333 -14.98 2.60 -10.55
C LEU A 333 -14.40 3.29 -11.79
N PHE A 334 -13.79 2.56 -12.71
CA PHE A 334 -13.19 3.12 -13.92
C PHE A 334 -14.24 3.74 -14.84
N ALA A 335 -15.42 3.11 -14.98
CA ALA A 335 -16.53 3.71 -15.70
C ALA A 335 -17.04 5.01 -15.03
N GLY A 336 -16.99 5.07 -13.71
CA GLY A 336 -17.27 6.29 -12.92
C GLY A 336 -16.24 7.40 -13.18
N LEU A 337 -14.96 7.06 -13.18
CA LEU A 337 -13.87 8.00 -13.48
C LEU A 337 -13.94 8.51 -14.93
N ASP A 338 -14.29 7.65 -15.88
CA ASP A 338 -14.52 8.04 -17.27
C ASP A 338 -15.65 9.08 -17.39
N ARG A 339 -16.70 8.98 -16.56
CA ARG A 339 -17.76 10.00 -16.49
C ARG A 339 -17.31 11.28 -15.77
N LEU A 340 -16.51 11.16 -14.71
CA LEU A 340 -16.09 12.27 -13.87
C LEU A 340 -15.12 13.22 -14.61
N VAL A 341 -14.02 12.69 -15.12
CA VAL A 341 -12.95 13.51 -15.71
C VAL A 341 -12.76 13.30 -17.22
N GLY A 342 -13.44 12.34 -17.80
CA GLY A 342 -13.33 11.93 -19.20
C GLY A 342 -12.34 10.78 -19.42
N PRO A 343 -12.61 9.89 -20.40
CA PRO A 343 -11.73 8.78 -20.73
C PRO A 343 -10.34 9.28 -21.18
N GLY A 344 -9.30 8.60 -20.74
CA GLY A 344 -7.91 8.94 -21.08
C GLY A 344 -7.38 10.24 -20.44
N ARG A 345 -8.10 10.80 -19.45
CA ARG A 345 -7.67 12.04 -18.75
C ARG A 345 -7.16 11.80 -17.33
N TYR A 346 -7.13 10.57 -16.88
CA TYR A 346 -6.62 10.17 -15.57
C TYR A 346 -5.55 9.09 -15.72
N THR A 347 -4.74 8.92 -14.68
CA THR A 347 -3.75 7.86 -14.57
C THR A 347 -4.03 7.04 -13.32
N VAL A 348 -4.10 5.73 -13.48
CA VAL A 348 -4.26 4.77 -12.37
C VAL A 348 -2.93 4.09 -12.12
N ALA A 349 -2.54 3.97 -10.87
CA ALA A 349 -1.55 2.99 -10.40
C ALA A 349 -2.26 1.98 -9.49
N LEU A 350 -2.07 0.69 -9.73
CA LEU A 350 -2.53 -0.38 -8.85
C LEU A 350 -1.36 -1.26 -8.43
N THR A 351 -1.26 -1.50 -7.13
CA THR A 351 -0.32 -2.45 -6.53
C THR A 351 -0.89 -3.05 -5.24
N ALA A 352 -0.08 -3.81 -4.52
CA ALA A 352 -0.33 -4.21 -3.13
C ALA A 352 0.75 -3.62 -2.22
N ASP A 353 0.49 -3.59 -0.94
CA ASP A 353 1.45 -3.24 0.10
C ASP A 353 2.36 -4.41 0.52
N HIS A 354 1.90 -5.64 0.32
CA HIS A 354 2.61 -6.92 0.51
C HIS A 354 1.81 -8.07 -0.10
N GLY A 355 2.37 -9.26 -0.05
CA GLY A 355 1.69 -10.53 -0.27
C GLY A 355 1.40 -11.25 1.04
N VAL A 356 1.37 -12.61 1.02
CA VAL A 356 1.12 -13.44 2.20
C VAL A 356 1.70 -14.84 2.04
N ALA A 357 2.19 -15.43 3.14
CA ALA A 357 2.62 -16.82 3.19
C ALA A 357 1.43 -17.78 3.01
N PRO A 358 1.64 -19.01 2.54
CA PRO A 358 0.63 -20.05 2.66
C PRO A 358 0.39 -20.38 4.15
N ILE A 359 -0.80 -20.90 4.48
CA ILE A 359 -1.08 -21.43 5.82
C ILE A 359 -0.05 -22.51 6.13
N PRO A 360 0.68 -22.44 7.26
CA PRO A 360 1.80 -23.35 7.54
C PRO A 360 1.42 -24.82 7.53
N GLU A 361 0.26 -25.19 8.09
CA GLU A 361 -0.22 -26.56 8.14
C GLU A 361 -0.47 -27.13 6.74
N ARG A 362 -0.98 -26.30 5.85
CA ARG A 362 -1.18 -26.67 4.44
C ARG A 362 0.16 -26.82 3.73
N ALA A 363 1.05 -25.87 3.90
CA ALA A 363 2.38 -25.91 3.30
C ALA A 363 3.16 -27.15 3.77
N ALA A 364 3.06 -27.50 5.07
CA ALA A 364 3.67 -28.71 5.61
C ALA A 364 3.05 -29.99 5.02
N ALA A 365 1.74 -30.04 4.83
CA ALA A 365 1.06 -31.16 4.17
C ALA A 365 1.48 -31.32 2.70
N GLU A 366 1.88 -30.24 2.03
CA GLU A 366 2.46 -30.22 0.68
C GLU A 366 3.97 -30.54 0.68
N GLY A 367 4.59 -30.84 1.84
CA GLY A 367 5.99 -31.24 1.98
C GLY A 367 6.99 -30.07 2.13
N LEU A 368 6.51 -28.85 2.34
CA LEU A 368 7.37 -27.70 2.62
C LEU A 368 7.80 -27.65 4.09
N PRO A 369 9.02 -27.14 4.40
CA PRO A 369 9.48 -26.99 5.79
C PRO A 369 8.82 -25.78 6.46
N ALA A 370 7.51 -25.84 6.68
CA ALA A 370 6.68 -24.78 7.20
C ALA A 370 6.30 -25.02 8.66
N GLY A 371 5.97 -23.96 9.38
CA GLY A 371 5.51 -24.06 10.77
C GLY A 371 5.20 -22.71 11.41
N ARG A 372 4.82 -22.78 12.69
CA ARG A 372 4.58 -21.60 13.52
C ARG A 372 5.72 -21.39 14.49
N LEU A 373 6.19 -20.14 14.56
CA LEU A 373 7.28 -19.75 15.43
C LEU A 373 6.74 -19.53 16.84
N ASP A 374 7.36 -20.17 17.80
CA ASP A 374 7.11 -19.89 19.22
C ASP A 374 8.00 -18.73 19.69
N LYS A 375 7.41 -17.52 19.76
CA LYS A 375 8.11 -16.31 20.22
C LYS A 375 8.69 -16.45 21.64
N SER A 376 8.03 -17.17 22.52
CA SER A 376 8.50 -17.36 23.88
C SER A 376 9.83 -18.12 23.93
N ARG A 377 10.00 -19.12 23.03
CA ARG A 377 11.26 -19.86 22.90
C ARG A 377 12.38 -19.01 22.32
N VAL A 378 12.06 -18.08 21.39
CA VAL A 378 13.05 -17.14 20.87
C VAL A 378 13.55 -16.22 21.98
N VAL A 379 12.63 -15.63 22.75
CA VAL A 379 12.97 -14.75 23.88
C VAL A 379 13.80 -15.52 24.93
N ALA A 380 13.39 -16.74 25.27
CA ALA A 380 14.13 -17.58 26.23
C ALA A 380 15.55 -17.88 25.74
N ALA A 381 15.74 -18.21 24.46
CA ALA A 381 17.07 -18.47 23.89
C ALA A 381 17.97 -17.21 23.93
N ILE A 382 17.40 -16.04 23.65
CA ILE A 382 18.13 -14.75 23.75
C ILE A 382 18.48 -14.46 25.21
N GLU A 383 17.54 -14.58 26.14
CA GLU A 383 17.78 -14.33 27.59
C GLU A 383 18.83 -15.26 28.15
N ASP A 384 18.81 -16.56 27.81
CA ASP A 384 19.80 -17.54 28.25
C ASP A 384 21.23 -17.17 27.76
N ALA A 385 21.35 -16.73 26.50
CA ALA A 385 22.63 -16.31 25.94
C ALA A 385 23.14 -15.02 26.60
N LEU A 386 22.27 -14.03 26.83
CA LEU A 386 22.60 -12.76 27.48
C LEU A 386 22.89 -12.96 28.98
N THR A 387 22.19 -13.87 29.66
CA THR A 387 22.49 -14.22 31.06
C THR A 387 23.88 -14.83 31.22
N LYS A 388 24.32 -15.66 30.28
CA LYS A 388 25.70 -16.20 30.28
C LYS A 388 26.74 -15.09 30.07
N ALA A 389 26.42 -14.07 29.29
CA ALA A 389 27.33 -12.98 28.99
C ALA A 389 27.39 -11.90 30.07
N PHE A 390 26.24 -11.57 30.67
CA PHE A 390 26.08 -10.38 31.53
C PHE A 390 25.65 -10.70 32.95
N GLY A 391 25.36 -11.96 33.27
CA GLY A 391 24.82 -12.38 34.55
C GLY A 391 23.29 -12.42 34.60
N PRO A 392 22.70 -12.86 35.73
CA PRO A 392 21.25 -13.00 35.88
C PRO A 392 20.53 -11.65 35.85
N GLY A 393 19.37 -11.61 35.18
CA GLY A 393 18.49 -10.44 35.10
C GLY A 393 17.71 -10.45 33.79
N PRO A 394 16.65 -9.66 33.66
CA PRO A 394 15.96 -9.50 32.40
C PRO A 394 16.76 -8.60 31.46
N HIS A 395 17.04 -9.05 30.25
CA HIS A 395 17.80 -8.33 29.23
C HIS A 395 16.92 -7.87 28.07
N VAL A 396 15.87 -8.63 27.73
CA VAL A 396 14.88 -8.27 26.72
C VAL A 396 13.81 -7.39 27.33
N ALA A 397 13.50 -6.27 26.66
CA ALA A 397 12.39 -5.39 27.02
C ALA A 397 11.11 -5.81 26.32
N GLN A 398 11.19 -6.08 25.01
CA GLN A 398 10.02 -6.46 24.20
C GLN A 398 10.44 -7.20 22.92
N TYR A 399 9.53 -8.00 22.38
CA TYR A 399 9.62 -8.62 21.06
C TYR A 399 8.37 -8.30 20.27
N VAL A 400 8.54 -7.57 19.17
CA VAL A 400 7.45 -7.13 18.28
C VAL A 400 7.76 -7.56 16.85
N HIS A 401 6.94 -8.41 16.28
CA HIS A 401 7.14 -9.02 14.97
C HIS A 401 8.54 -9.68 14.90
N THR A 402 9.47 -9.17 14.10
CA THR A 402 10.86 -9.65 14.01
C THR A 402 11.84 -8.89 14.90
N ASP A 403 11.43 -7.78 15.49
CA ASP A 403 12.28 -6.86 16.24
C ASP A 403 12.32 -7.19 17.74
N VAL A 404 13.52 -7.39 18.29
CA VAL A 404 13.78 -7.57 19.71
C VAL A 404 14.42 -6.34 20.29
N TYR A 405 13.77 -5.75 21.26
CA TYR A 405 14.24 -4.57 22.00
C TYR A 405 14.90 -5.00 23.29
N LEU A 406 16.15 -4.60 23.47
CA LEU A 406 16.91 -4.87 24.68
C LEU A 406 16.63 -3.79 25.72
N ARG A 407 16.83 -4.13 26.98
CA ARG A 407 16.80 -3.13 28.06
C ARG A 407 17.95 -2.15 27.93
N PRO A 408 17.81 -0.92 28.45
CA PRO A 408 18.85 0.11 28.35
C PRO A 408 20.22 -0.38 28.79
N GLY A 409 21.26 -0.06 28.01
CA GLY A 409 22.65 -0.38 28.26
C GLY A 409 23.12 -1.76 27.79
N PHE A 410 22.25 -2.59 27.17
CA PHE A 410 22.68 -3.87 26.60
C PHE A 410 22.92 -3.82 25.10
N ALA A 411 22.21 -3.00 24.35
CA ALA A 411 22.33 -2.93 22.89
C ALA A 411 23.78 -2.67 22.43
N GLU A 412 24.42 -1.61 22.95
CA GLU A 412 25.81 -1.27 22.64
C GLU A 412 26.80 -2.36 23.06
N LYS A 413 26.60 -2.99 24.24
CA LYS A 413 27.45 -4.09 24.70
C LYS A 413 27.36 -5.31 23.79
N VAL A 414 26.18 -5.62 23.29
CA VAL A 414 25.98 -6.73 22.33
C VAL A 414 26.63 -6.38 20.99
N ALA A 415 26.39 -5.18 20.46
CA ALA A 415 26.92 -4.76 19.17
C ALA A 415 28.46 -4.76 19.12
N ASN A 416 29.12 -4.45 20.24
CA ASN A 416 30.57 -4.35 20.35
C ASN A 416 31.29 -5.68 20.70
N ASP A 417 30.56 -6.80 20.92
CA ASP A 417 31.19 -8.11 21.20
C ASP A 417 30.71 -9.20 20.22
N THR A 418 31.56 -9.51 19.26
CA THR A 418 31.29 -10.53 18.24
C THR A 418 31.06 -11.93 18.82
N ARG A 419 31.59 -12.24 20.03
CA ARG A 419 31.39 -13.52 20.70
C ARG A 419 29.97 -13.62 21.24
N ILE A 420 29.42 -12.50 21.76
CA ILE A 420 28.02 -12.45 22.21
C ILE A 420 27.11 -12.58 21.01
N ILE A 421 27.37 -11.88 19.91
CA ILE A 421 26.60 -12.00 18.66
C ILE A 421 26.61 -13.45 18.15
N ALA A 422 27.77 -14.11 18.15
CA ALA A 422 27.89 -15.52 17.76
C ALA A 422 27.06 -16.43 18.67
N SER A 423 27.15 -16.25 19.99
CA SER A 423 26.39 -17.02 20.99
C SER A 423 24.88 -16.84 20.83
N LEU A 424 24.41 -15.60 20.59
CA LEU A 424 23.01 -15.31 20.30
C LEU A 424 22.53 -16.02 19.04
N ASN A 425 23.30 -15.96 17.95
CA ASN A 425 22.96 -16.64 16.70
C ASN A 425 22.93 -18.17 16.87
N GLU A 426 23.87 -18.75 17.61
CA GLU A 426 23.86 -20.18 17.93
C GLU A 426 22.59 -20.56 18.70
N ALA A 427 22.26 -19.80 19.74
CA ALA A 427 21.10 -20.06 20.60
C ALA A 427 19.76 -19.97 19.81
N VAL A 428 19.54 -18.90 19.03
CA VAL A 428 18.27 -18.73 18.32
C VAL A 428 18.09 -19.71 17.17
N ARG A 429 19.16 -20.16 16.52
CA ARG A 429 19.09 -21.18 15.46
C ARG A 429 18.62 -22.55 15.91
N LEU A 430 18.68 -22.82 17.21
CA LEU A 430 18.11 -24.02 17.81
C LEU A 430 16.58 -23.95 17.95
N VAL A 431 15.99 -22.76 17.82
CA VAL A 431 14.54 -22.59 17.80
C VAL A 431 14.02 -22.92 16.40
N PRO A 432 13.05 -23.85 16.27
CA PRO A 432 12.46 -24.17 14.97
C PRO A 432 11.91 -22.93 14.28
N GLY A 433 12.21 -22.76 12.99
CA GLY A 433 11.74 -21.63 12.20
C GLY A 433 12.65 -20.41 12.21
N VAL A 434 13.70 -20.38 13.02
CA VAL A 434 14.68 -19.29 13.04
C VAL A 434 15.90 -19.63 12.18
N ASP A 435 16.27 -18.72 11.26
CA ASP A 435 17.48 -18.82 10.44
C ASP A 435 18.68 -18.12 11.09
N GLY A 436 18.44 -17.07 11.86
CA GLY A 436 19.47 -16.34 12.57
C GLY A 436 18.97 -15.03 13.15
N LEU A 437 19.93 -14.19 13.50
CA LEU A 437 19.71 -12.90 14.12
C LEU A 437 20.67 -11.86 13.53
N LEU A 438 20.17 -10.66 13.28
CA LEU A 438 20.94 -9.50 12.84
C LEU A 438 20.95 -8.45 13.97
N VAL A 439 22.07 -7.72 14.10
CA VAL A 439 22.22 -6.65 15.08
C VAL A 439 21.90 -5.32 14.43
N GLY A 440 21.12 -4.46 15.08
CA GLY A 440 20.64 -3.18 14.55
C GLY A 440 21.78 -2.27 14.10
N GLU A 441 22.84 -2.12 14.89
CA GLU A 441 24.01 -1.31 14.53
C GLU A 441 24.71 -1.80 13.24
N VAL A 442 24.71 -3.12 12.98
CA VAL A 442 25.24 -3.67 11.73
C VAL A 442 24.33 -3.27 10.57
N LEU A 443 23.00 -3.27 10.77
CA LEU A 443 22.04 -2.87 9.74
C LEU A 443 22.13 -1.37 9.41
N GLU A 444 22.41 -0.52 10.38
CA GLU A 444 22.61 0.92 10.18
C GLU A 444 23.80 1.24 9.26
N ASN A 445 24.84 0.40 9.32
CA ASN A 445 26.07 0.55 8.55
C ASN A 445 26.10 -0.35 7.29
N ALA A 446 25.06 -1.14 7.04
CA ALA A 446 25.03 -2.08 5.94
C ALA A 446 24.88 -1.39 4.57
N SER A 447 25.44 -2.01 3.55
CA SER A 447 25.26 -1.57 2.16
C SER A 447 23.86 -1.94 1.64
N PHE A 448 23.26 -1.05 0.85
CA PHE A 448 22.02 -1.34 0.13
C PHE A 448 22.26 -2.08 -1.20
N ALA A 449 23.46 -2.59 -1.43
CA ALA A 449 23.76 -3.34 -2.67
C ALA A 449 22.87 -4.60 -2.80
N PRO A 450 22.32 -4.90 -3.97
CA PRO A 450 21.43 -6.06 -4.16
C PRO A 450 22.10 -7.42 -3.87
N SER A 451 23.43 -7.48 -3.91
CA SER A 451 24.21 -8.69 -3.59
C SER A 451 24.36 -8.94 -2.09
N ASP A 452 24.06 -7.96 -1.25
CA ASP A 452 24.14 -8.08 0.20
C ASP A 452 22.83 -8.68 0.75
N ARG A 453 22.94 -9.84 1.41
CA ARG A 453 21.79 -10.53 2.01
C ARG A 453 21.16 -9.76 3.18
N THR A 454 21.87 -8.84 3.78
CA THR A 454 21.37 -7.96 4.84
C THR A 454 20.63 -6.74 4.30
N ALA A 455 20.78 -6.41 3.01
CA ALA A 455 20.21 -5.22 2.39
C ALA A 455 18.68 -5.09 2.57
N PRO A 456 17.83 -6.13 2.47
CA PRO A 456 16.41 -6.00 2.74
C PRO A 456 16.11 -5.60 4.19
N PHE A 457 16.87 -6.11 5.15
CA PHE A 457 16.73 -5.79 6.57
C PHE A 457 17.23 -4.37 6.87
N ALA A 458 18.35 -3.97 6.29
CA ALA A 458 18.89 -2.61 6.40
C ALA A 458 17.89 -1.55 5.85
N ARG A 459 17.21 -1.85 4.75
CA ARG A 459 16.15 -0.98 4.20
C ARG A 459 14.88 -0.92 5.07
N SER A 460 14.70 -1.88 5.98
CA SER A 460 13.62 -1.88 6.97
C SER A 460 14.01 -1.19 8.27
N HIS A 461 15.31 -1.05 8.55
CA HIS A 461 15.82 -0.62 9.84
C HIS A 461 15.89 0.91 9.97
N VAL A 462 15.46 1.40 11.14
CA VAL A 462 15.52 2.82 11.51
C VAL A 462 16.10 2.93 12.91
N ALA A 463 17.28 3.53 13.03
CA ALA A 463 17.94 3.79 14.31
C ALA A 463 16.99 4.45 15.31
N GLY A 464 17.00 3.95 16.54
CA GLY A 464 16.16 4.43 17.65
C GLY A 464 14.67 4.01 17.57
N ARG A 465 14.21 3.43 16.43
CA ARG A 465 12.83 2.97 16.27
C ARG A 465 12.75 1.44 16.13
N SER A 466 13.58 0.85 15.28
CA SER A 466 13.67 -0.61 15.13
C SER A 466 14.27 -1.29 16.37
N GLY A 467 14.10 -2.61 16.46
CA GLY A 467 14.71 -3.43 17.49
C GLY A 467 16.24 -3.37 17.48
N ASP A 468 16.87 -3.63 18.62
CA ASP A 468 18.31 -3.74 18.73
C ASP A 468 18.83 -5.01 18.06
N LEU A 469 17.95 -6.02 17.95
CA LEU A 469 18.17 -7.28 17.24
C LEU A 469 16.98 -7.55 16.33
N THR A 470 17.24 -8.12 15.15
CA THR A 470 16.20 -8.55 14.21
C THR A 470 16.32 -10.06 14.00
N VAL A 471 15.27 -10.81 14.31
CA VAL A 471 15.20 -12.26 14.11
C VAL A 471 14.84 -12.54 12.65
N VAL A 472 15.63 -13.39 12.00
CA VAL A 472 15.40 -13.82 10.62
C VAL A 472 14.64 -15.14 10.63
N TYR A 473 13.40 -15.14 10.11
CA TYR A 473 12.60 -16.36 9.99
C TYR A 473 13.02 -17.17 8.77
N ARG A 474 12.87 -18.48 8.84
CA ARG A 474 12.99 -19.35 7.67
C ARG A 474 11.78 -19.19 6.75
N PRO A 475 11.90 -19.49 5.45
CA PRO A 475 10.77 -19.48 4.55
C PRO A 475 9.62 -20.34 5.08
N TYR A 476 8.36 -19.85 4.91
CA TYR A 476 7.13 -20.53 5.34
C TYR A 476 6.93 -20.67 6.85
N TRP A 477 7.73 -19.98 7.65
CA TRP A 477 7.52 -19.85 9.09
C TRP A 477 6.93 -18.47 9.41
N ILE A 478 5.89 -18.47 10.22
CA ILE A 478 5.17 -17.25 10.64
C ILE A 478 5.03 -17.25 12.17
N ASP A 479 4.77 -16.08 12.75
CA ASP A 479 4.67 -15.90 14.21
C ASP A 479 3.22 -15.72 14.71
N ASP A 480 2.22 -15.83 13.82
CA ASP A 480 0.81 -15.86 14.19
C ASP A 480 0.38 -17.29 14.61
N GLU A 481 -0.53 -17.36 15.60
CA GLU A 481 -0.99 -18.63 16.18
C GLU A 481 -1.98 -19.35 15.27
N THR A 482 -2.74 -18.63 14.45
CA THR A 482 -3.80 -19.17 13.57
C THR A 482 -3.74 -18.53 12.20
N GLY A 483 -4.43 -19.14 11.22
CA GLY A 483 -4.50 -18.63 9.85
C GLY A 483 -3.12 -18.48 9.19
N THR A 484 -2.90 -17.38 8.51
CA THR A 484 -1.59 -17.05 7.92
C THR A 484 -1.23 -15.58 8.10
N SER A 485 0.05 -15.26 7.81
CA SER A 485 0.63 -13.93 8.00
C SER A 485 1.67 -13.60 6.93
N HIS A 486 2.25 -12.42 7.06
CA HIS A 486 3.22 -11.83 6.13
C HIS A 486 4.25 -10.99 6.92
N GLY A 487 5.16 -10.33 6.23
CA GLY A 487 6.15 -9.43 6.86
C GLY A 487 7.58 -9.95 6.74
N THR A 488 7.84 -10.74 5.70
CA THR A 488 9.16 -11.33 5.43
C THR A 488 9.71 -10.86 4.07
N PRO A 489 11.03 -10.97 3.81
CA PRO A 489 11.60 -10.63 2.51
C PRO A 489 11.32 -11.67 1.41
N TYR A 490 10.65 -12.75 1.73
CA TYR A 490 10.41 -13.83 0.77
C TYR A 490 9.40 -13.44 -0.32
N GLY A 491 9.53 -14.08 -1.49
CA GLY A 491 8.77 -13.71 -2.67
C GLY A 491 7.25 -13.83 -2.56
N TYR A 492 6.73 -14.64 -1.63
CA TYR A 492 5.30 -14.72 -1.37
C TYR A 492 4.76 -13.49 -0.62
N ASP A 493 5.61 -12.76 0.13
CA ASP A 493 5.28 -11.52 0.83
C ASP A 493 5.74 -10.28 0.06
N SER A 494 6.96 -10.32 -0.54
CA SER A 494 7.58 -9.14 -1.13
C SER A 494 7.15 -8.86 -2.57
N ARG A 495 6.67 -9.86 -3.34
CA ARG A 495 6.23 -9.65 -4.72
C ARG A 495 4.76 -9.21 -4.75
N ALA A 496 4.55 -8.03 -5.33
CA ALA A 496 3.25 -7.42 -5.54
C ALA A 496 2.97 -7.22 -7.04
N PRO A 497 1.71 -7.26 -7.51
CA PRO A 497 1.41 -6.80 -8.86
C PRO A 497 1.69 -5.31 -8.96
N LEU A 498 2.13 -4.84 -10.13
CA LEU A 498 2.28 -3.41 -10.40
C LEU A 498 1.73 -3.10 -11.77
N PHE A 499 0.68 -2.29 -11.79
CA PHE A 499 0.01 -1.83 -13.00
C PHE A 499 -0.03 -0.31 -13.06
N LEU A 500 0.19 0.24 -14.24
CA LEU A 500 -0.11 1.64 -14.56
C LEU A 500 -1.08 1.66 -15.75
N LEU A 501 -2.05 2.58 -15.74
CA LEU A 501 -3.06 2.69 -16.80
C LEU A 501 -3.42 4.15 -17.05
N GLY A 502 -3.61 4.53 -18.30
CA GLY A 502 -4.24 5.79 -18.69
C GLY A 502 -3.28 6.85 -19.21
N LYS A 503 -3.49 8.11 -18.83
CA LYS A 503 -2.77 9.26 -19.39
C LYS A 503 -1.26 9.16 -19.17
N GLY A 504 -0.49 9.25 -20.26
CA GLY A 504 0.97 9.21 -20.22
C GLY A 504 1.59 7.82 -20.12
N ILE A 505 0.78 6.75 -20.11
CA ILE A 505 1.23 5.35 -19.97
C ILE A 505 1.12 4.62 -21.32
N ALA A 506 2.15 3.84 -21.65
CA ALA A 506 2.15 2.89 -22.76
C ALA A 506 1.78 1.49 -22.26
N ALA A 507 0.73 0.92 -22.83
CA ALA A 507 0.31 -0.45 -22.49
C ALA A 507 1.37 -1.47 -22.90
N GLY A 508 1.47 -2.57 -22.14
CA GLY A 508 2.38 -3.68 -22.42
C GLY A 508 2.79 -4.43 -21.18
N GLU A 509 3.43 -5.58 -21.37
CA GLU A 509 4.10 -6.33 -20.30
C GLU A 509 5.57 -5.91 -20.24
N TYR A 510 6.04 -5.57 -19.03
CA TYR A 510 7.38 -5.11 -18.76
C TYR A 510 8.10 -6.13 -17.87
N LEU A 511 9.28 -6.57 -18.31
CA LEU A 511 10.09 -7.59 -17.63
C LEU A 511 11.25 -6.98 -16.84
N GLU A 512 11.43 -5.69 -16.92
CA GLU A 512 12.38 -4.94 -16.10
C GLU A 512 12.00 -5.06 -14.63
N SER A 513 13.00 -5.08 -13.75
CA SER A 513 12.78 -5.07 -12.31
C SER A 513 12.16 -3.74 -11.91
N ALA A 514 11.06 -3.81 -11.16
CA ALA A 514 10.34 -2.68 -10.62
C ALA A 514 10.04 -2.88 -9.13
N SER A 515 9.65 -1.82 -8.47
CA SER A 515 9.19 -1.85 -7.08
C SER A 515 7.94 -0.99 -6.92
N PRO A 516 7.03 -1.30 -6.00
CA PRO A 516 5.95 -0.37 -5.65
C PRO A 516 6.43 1.01 -5.21
N THR A 517 7.67 1.15 -4.74
CA THR A 517 8.32 2.46 -4.48
C THR A 517 8.51 3.31 -5.75
N ASP A 518 8.45 2.72 -6.93
CA ASP A 518 8.58 3.43 -8.22
C ASP A 518 7.29 4.17 -8.62
N ILE A 519 6.17 3.88 -7.95
CA ILE A 519 4.86 4.47 -8.27
C ILE A 519 4.86 5.98 -8.03
N ALA A 520 5.20 6.44 -6.81
CA ALA A 520 5.15 7.86 -6.50
C ALA A 520 6.07 8.71 -7.41
N PRO A 521 7.36 8.36 -7.65
CA PRO A 521 8.20 9.14 -8.56
C PRO A 521 7.71 9.10 -10.02
N THR A 522 7.10 8.01 -10.47
CA THR A 522 6.51 7.93 -11.82
C THR A 522 5.29 8.85 -11.95
N LEU A 523 4.39 8.84 -10.98
CA LEU A 523 3.20 9.69 -10.96
C LEU A 523 3.56 11.17 -10.76
N ALA A 524 4.57 11.46 -9.91
CA ALA A 524 5.11 12.81 -9.74
C ALA A 524 5.68 13.37 -11.06
N PHE A 525 6.44 12.54 -11.79
CA PHE A 525 6.95 12.91 -13.12
C PHE A 525 5.82 13.23 -14.10
N LEU A 526 4.74 12.43 -14.14
CA LEU A 526 3.58 12.67 -15.00
C LEU A 526 2.82 13.95 -14.61
N ALA A 527 2.78 14.29 -13.34
CA ALA A 527 2.15 15.50 -12.83
C ALA A 527 3.05 16.76 -12.92
N GLY A 528 4.33 16.59 -13.25
CA GLY A 528 5.29 17.69 -13.30
C GLY A 528 5.74 18.21 -11.93
N VAL A 529 5.67 17.36 -10.88
CA VAL A 529 6.16 17.67 -9.52
C VAL A 529 7.37 16.81 -9.16
N THR A 530 8.10 17.24 -8.15
CA THR A 530 9.30 16.52 -7.66
C THR A 530 9.08 16.02 -6.23
N LEU A 531 9.63 14.85 -5.92
CA LEU A 531 9.67 14.30 -4.56
C LEU A 531 11.07 14.54 -3.97
N PRO A 532 11.18 15.05 -2.74
CA PRO A 532 12.48 15.48 -2.18
C PRO A 532 13.41 14.32 -1.80
N ARG A 533 12.84 13.16 -1.47
CA ARG A 533 13.58 11.96 -1.07
C ARG A 533 12.86 10.73 -1.59
N VAL A 534 13.47 10.04 -2.53
CA VAL A 534 12.96 8.81 -3.12
C VAL A 534 14.04 7.75 -3.19
N ASP A 535 13.67 6.51 -2.98
CA ASP A 535 14.51 5.34 -3.22
C ASP A 535 14.08 4.60 -4.51
N GLY A 536 12.84 4.85 -4.95
CA GLY A 536 12.30 4.39 -6.22
C GLY A 536 12.75 5.24 -7.41
N ARG A 537 12.43 4.79 -8.61
CA ARG A 537 12.76 5.44 -9.88
C ARG A 537 11.50 5.76 -10.70
N VAL A 538 11.65 6.60 -11.70
CA VAL A 538 10.61 6.76 -12.73
C VAL A 538 10.65 5.55 -13.66
N LEU A 539 9.50 4.92 -13.88
CA LEU A 539 9.33 3.77 -14.80
C LEU A 539 9.24 4.28 -16.25
N THR A 540 10.37 4.81 -16.75
CA THR A 540 10.45 5.51 -18.06
C THR A 540 10.12 4.61 -19.25
N GLU A 541 10.32 3.30 -19.10
CA GLU A 541 9.98 2.28 -20.09
C GLU A 541 8.49 2.19 -20.38
N ALA A 542 7.65 2.47 -19.37
CA ALA A 542 6.19 2.45 -19.49
C ALA A 542 5.58 3.83 -19.81
N LEU A 543 6.39 4.88 -20.03
CA LEU A 543 5.87 6.17 -20.46
C LEU A 543 5.52 6.14 -21.95
N SER A 544 4.42 6.77 -22.32
CA SER A 544 4.04 6.94 -23.74
C SER A 544 5.05 7.82 -24.48
N SER A 545 5.13 7.71 -25.80
CA SER A 545 6.13 8.41 -26.62
C SER A 545 6.09 9.93 -26.50
N ASP A 546 4.93 10.49 -26.22
CA ASP A 546 4.71 11.92 -26.02
C ASP A 546 5.13 12.41 -24.62
N THR A 547 5.31 11.51 -23.65
CA THR A 547 5.73 11.80 -22.28
C THR A 547 7.18 11.44 -21.99
N ARG A 548 7.83 10.60 -22.81
CA ARG A 548 9.25 10.23 -22.61
C ARG A 548 10.18 11.45 -22.68
N PRO A 549 11.17 11.54 -21.79
CA PRO A 549 12.23 12.54 -21.92
C PRO A 549 12.91 12.39 -23.28
N THR A 550 13.05 13.48 -24.02
CA THR A 550 13.84 13.50 -25.27
C THR A 550 15.28 13.12 -24.93
N ARG A 551 15.76 11.98 -25.43
CA ARG A 551 17.19 11.69 -25.40
C ARG A 551 17.89 12.76 -26.25
N THR A 552 18.55 13.71 -25.64
CA THR A 552 19.57 14.52 -26.33
C THR A 552 20.67 13.55 -26.74
N SER A 553 20.72 13.19 -28.03
CA SER A 553 21.87 12.48 -28.58
C SER A 553 23.06 13.42 -28.46
N SER A 554 23.88 13.27 -27.43
CA SER A 554 25.25 13.78 -27.50
C SER A 554 25.99 12.88 -28.50
N ALA A 555 25.95 13.30 -29.78
CA ALA A 555 26.89 12.78 -30.75
C ALA A 555 28.30 13.13 -30.25
N ARG A 556 29.11 12.12 -29.94
CA ARG A 556 30.56 12.20 -29.93
C ARG A 556 31.09 11.19 -30.94
#